data_4c282281b9e1f6afb69df0792287b900
#
_entry.id   4c282281b9e1f6afb69df0792287b900
#
_cell.length_a   1.000
_cell.length_b   1.000
_cell.length_c   1.000
_cell.angle_alpha   90.00
_cell.angle_beta   90.00
_cell.angle_gamma   90.00
#
_symmetry.space_group_name_H-M   'P 1'
#
loop_
_entity.id
_entity.type
_entity.pdbx_description
1 polymer ?
#
loop_
_entity_poly.entity_id
_entity_poly.type
_entity_poly.pdbx_seq_one_letter_code
_entity_poly.pdbx_strand_id
1 'polypeptide(L)'
;AGPGLLMHIKPLEGQPRPVGRAIVDHLFPPKQSYRIPVVGITGSQHTARIARLVAWLLHISGRQVGLACQDGFFLDNRCVDARPSAYWEAGQRVLINRSVEAAVFEHQQEAILKEGLPYDRCMVGVVTDMQSTQDLTGYYVRTPDQHFTVVRTQVDVVLPEGTAVLNASDPQIVEMADLCDGKVIFYALDAQLP
;
A
#
# COMPACT_ATOMS: atom_id res chain seq x y z
N ALA A 1 -17.91 12.40 14.60
CA ALA A 1 -18.14 13.85 14.65
C ALA A 1 -18.79 14.18 15.98
N GLY A 2 -18.17 15.06 16.80
CA GLY A 2 -18.73 15.49 18.07
C GLY A 2 -19.93 16.42 17.88
N PRO A 3 -20.81 16.56 18.89
CA PRO A 3 -22.02 17.38 18.80
C PRO A 3 -21.77 18.86 18.42
N GLY A 4 -20.56 19.38 18.59
CA GLY A 4 -20.20 20.75 18.19
C GLY A 4 -20.15 21.01 16.68
N LEU A 5 -19.97 19.99 15.84
CA LEU A 5 -19.91 20.13 14.39
C LEU A 5 -21.28 20.53 13.80
N LEU A 6 -22.36 20.02 14.37
CA LEU A 6 -23.72 20.29 13.89
C LEU A 6 -24.24 21.68 14.29
N MET A 7 -23.68 22.27 15.34
CA MET A 7 -24.10 23.59 15.84
C MET A 7 -23.64 24.77 14.93
N HIS A 8 -22.70 24.54 14.03
CA HIS A 8 -22.17 25.59 13.12
C HIS A 8 -22.82 25.57 11.74
N ILE A 9 -23.68 24.58 11.45
CA ILE A 9 -24.40 24.47 10.17
C ILE A 9 -25.74 25.21 10.33
N LYS A 10 -25.73 26.53 10.12
CA LYS A 10 -26.98 27.31 10.03
C LYS A 10 -27.55 27.20 8.63
N PRO A 11 -28.83 26.80 8.47
CA PRO A 11 -29.49 26.86 7.16
C PRO A 11 -29.57 28.33 6.74
N LEU A 12 -29.14 28.64 5.51
CA LEU A 12 -29.43 29.92 4.88
C LEU A 12 -30.89 29.91 4.43
N GLU A 13 -31.63 30.96 4.79
CA GLU A 13 -32.99 31.15 4.32
C GLU A 13 -33.02 31.07 2.78
N GLY A 14 -33.82 30.13 2.24
CA GLY A 14 -34.16 30.09 0.83
C GLY A 14 -33.71 28.86 0.03
N GLN A 15 -32.72 28.08 0.45
CA GLN A 15 -32.40 26.80 -0.20
C GLN A 15 -31.82 25.75 0.76
N PRO A 16 -32.24 24.48 0.72
CA PRO A 16 -31.65 23.44 1.54
C PRO A 16 -30.21 23.21 1.07
N ARG A 17 -29.24 23.64 1.87
CA ARG A 17 -27.85 23.22 1.65
C ARG A 17 -27.78 21.70 1.84
N PRO A 18 -27.12 20.96 0.93
CA PRO A 18 -26.84 19.55 1.15
C PRO A 18 -25.91 19.43 2.38
N VAL A 19 -26.49 19.12 3.54
CA VAL A 19 -25.78 18.99 4.83
C VAL A 19 -24.61 18.02 4.69
N GLY A 20 -24.81 16.93 3.93
CA GLY A 20 -23.76 15.96 3.65
C GLY A 20 -22.53 16.59 2.97
N ARG A 21 -22.72 17.45 1.98
CA ARG A 21 -21.62 18.14 1.31
C ARG A 21 -20.89 19.10 2.25
N ALA A 22 -21.62 19.85 3.07
CA ALA A 22 -21.01 20.77 4.03
C ALA A 22 -20.17 20.01 5.10
N ILE A 23 -20.62 18.83 5.52
CA ILE A 23 -19.85 17.95 6.42
C ILE A 23 -18.58 17.45 5.71
N VAL A 24 -18.71 16.97 4.47
CA VAL A 24 -17.57 16.49 3.68
C VAL A 24 -16.56 17.62 3.44
N ASP A 25 -17.00 18.78 2.99
CA ASP A 25 -16.12 19.95 2.72
C ASP A 25 -15.44 20.47 4.01
N HIS A 26 -16.06 20.27 5.18
CA HIS A 26 -15.46 20.61 6.46
C HIS A 26 -14.43 19.58 6.93
N LEU A 27 -14.74 18.30 6.76
CA LEU A 27 -13.84 17.20 7.14
C LEU A 27 -12.68 17.04 6.15
N PHE A 28 -12.94 17.39 4.88
CA PHE A 28 -12.01 17.24 3.76
C PHE A 28 -11.96 18.54 2.95
N PRO A 29 -11.29 19.60 3.45
CA PRO A 29 -11.15 20.86 2.73
C PRO A 29 -10.48 20.63 1.35
N PRO A 30 -11.01 21.22 0.28
CA PRO A 30 -10.44 21.06 -1.05
C PRO A 30 -8.96 21.49 -1.07
N LYS A 31 -8.11 20.75 -1.78
CA LYS A 31 -6.65 20.94 -1.93
C LYS A 31 -5.78 20.37 -0.80
N GLN A 32 -6.31 19.65 0.18
CA GLN A 32 -5.49 18.86 1.11
C GLN A 32 -5.48 17.40 0.70
N SER A 33 -4.32 16.76 0.75
CA SER A 33 -4.24 15.29 0.62
C SER A 33 -4.63 14.68 1.96
N TYR A 34 -5.64 13.82 1.93
CA TYR A 34 -6.10 13.06 3.11
C TYR A 34 -5.61 11.62 3.08
N ARG A 35 -4.81 11.29 2.07
CA ARG A 35 -4.15 9.99 1.96
C ARG A 35 -2.77 10.07 2.59
N ILE A 36 -2.48 9.14 3.47
CA ILE A 36 -1.10 8.90 3.88
C ILE A 36 -0.38 8.18 2.73
N PRO A 37 0.92 8.44 2.52
CA PRO A 37 1.70 7.66 1.56
C PRO A 37 1.76 6.20 1.99
N VAL A 38 1.44 5.32 1.04
CA VAL A 38 1.48 3.87 1.21
C VAL A 38 2.59 3.31 0.33
N VAL A 39 3.41 2.45 0.90
CA VAL A 39 4.40 1.61 0.20
C VAL A 39 3.94 0.17 0.30
N GLY A 40 3.65 -0.46 -0.84
CA GLY A 40 3.34 -1.88 -0.94
C GLY A 40 4.52 -2.65 -1.54
N ILE A 41 4.86 -3.80 -0.96
CA ILE A 41 6.00 -4.61 -1.37
C ILE A 41 5.52 -6.04 -1.58
N THR A 42 5.67 -6.55 -2.80
CA THR A 42 5.25 -7.90 -3.18
C THR A 42 6.43 -8.70 -3.72
N GLY A 43 6.50 -9.97 -3.34
CA GLY A 43 7.50 -10.94 -3.73
C GLY A 43 7.61 -12.07 -2.72
N SER A 44 8.59 -12.96 -2.92
CA SER A 44 8.76 -14.15 -2.08
C SER A 44 9.94 -14.07 -1.12
N GLN A 45 10.99 -13.33 -1.49
CA GLN A 45 12.24 -13.33 -0.74
C GLN A 45 12.60 -11.94 -0.24
N HIS A 46 13.00 -11.89 1.03
CA HIS A 46 13.52 -10.68 1.70
C HIS A 46 12.54 -9.50 1.77
N THR A 47 11.29 -9.66 1.36
CA THR A 47 10.27 -8.60 1.35
C THR A 47 10.04 -7.98 2.71
N ALA A 48 10.01 -8.79 3.79
CA ALA A 48 9.92 -8.29 5.17
C ALA A 48 11.12 -7.39 5.55
N ARG A 49 12.34 -7.77 5.13
CA ARG A 49 13.54 -6.97 5.40
C ARG A 49 13.52 -5.64 4.65
N ILE A 50 13.09 -5.67 3.39
CA ILE A 50 12.90 -4.45 2.58
C ILE A 50 11.84 -3.56 3.23
N ALA A 51 10.70 -4.13 3.63
CA ALA A 51 9.63 -3.40 4.29
C ALA A 51 10.10 -2.74 5.60
N ARG A 52 10.87 -3.46 6.42
CA ARG A 52 11.47 -2.92 7.65
C ARG A 52 12.48 -1.82 7.38
N LEU A 53 13.33 -1.98 6.36
CA LEU A 53 14.29 -0.95 5.97
C LEU A 53 13.59 0.32 5.49
N VAL A 54 12.57 0.19 4.63
CA VAL A 54 11.79 1.32 4.15
C VAL A 54 11.08 2.02 5.31
N ALA A 55 10.45 1.26 6.21
CA ALA A 55 9.79 1.81 7.38
C ALA A 55 10.79 2.56 8.29
N TRP A 56 11.98 2.01 8.49
CA TRP A 56 13.03 2.68 9.26
C TRP A 56 13.52 3.98 8.59
N LEU A 57 13.72 3.98 7.27
CA LEU A 57 14.11 5.18 6.51
C LEU A 57 13.04 6.29 6.61
N LEU A 58 11.76 5.92 6.52
CA LEU A 58 10.65 6.85 6.70
C LEU A 58 10.59 7.38 8.14
N HIS A 59 10.83 6.52 9.14
CA HIS A 59 10.89 6.92 10.54
C HIS A 59 12.02 7.94 10.80
N ILE A 60 13.24 7.72 10.32
CA ILE A 60 14.35 8.66 10.49
C ILE A 60 14.13 9.98 9.70
N SER A 61 13.26 9.98 8.70
CA SER A 61 12.81 11.21 8.03
C SER A 61 11.79 12.02 8.86
N GLY A 62 11.45 11.57 10.07
CA GLY A 62 10.55 12.24 11.00
C GLY A 62 9.07 11.85 10.88
N ARG A 63 8.73 10.78 10.15
CA ARG A 63 7.34 10.33 10.00
C ARG A 63 6.97 9.27 11.03
N GLN A 64 5.74 9.30 11.51
CA GLN A 64 5.14 8.22 12.29
C GLN A 64 4.72 7.10 11.34
N VAL A 65 5.43 5.98 11.38
CA VAL A 65 5.27 4.90 10.40
C VAL A 65 4.50 3.71 10.97
N GLY A 66 3.51 3.23 10.23
CA GLY A 66 2.88 1.93 10.46
C GLY A 66 3.44 0.89 9.49
N LEU A 67 3.81 -0.28 10.00
CA LEU A 67 4.32 -1.39 9.20
C LEU A 67 3.59 -2.68 9.54
N ALA A 68 3.10 -3.38 8.53
CA ALA A 68 2.59 -4.75 8.64
C ALA A 68 3.36 -5.64 7.65
N CYS A 69 4.08 -6.62 8.19
CA CYS A 69 4.94 -7.53 7.42
C CYS A 69 5.01 -8.90 8.08
N GLN A 70 5.69 -9.86 7.44
CA GLN A 70 5.86 -11.22 7.97
C GLN A 70 6.60 -11.24 9.32
N ASP A 71 7.49 -10.27 9.57
CA ASP A 71 8.22 -10.16 10.83
C ASP A 71 7.37 -9.58 11.98
N GLY A 72 6.17 -9.07 11.69
CA GLY A 72 5.27 -8.52 12.71
C GLY A 72 4.54 -7.23 12.31
N PHE A 73 3.89 -6.67 13.33
CA PHE A 73 3.19 -5.39 13.27
C PHE A 73 3.96 -4.35 14.08
N PHE A 74 4.30 -3.24 13.45
CA PHE A 74 5.12 -2.19 14.05
C PHE A 74 4.42 -0.83 13.94
N LEU A 75 4.54 -0.04 14.99
CA LEU A 75 4.16 1.36 15.00
C LEU A 75 5.36 2.19 15.45
N ASP A 76 5.75 3.13 14.63
CA ASP A 76 6.85 4.05 14.88
C ASP A 76 8.14 3.33 15.31
N ASN A 77 8.59 2.37 14.52
CA ASN A 77 9.75 1.50 14.78
C ASN A 77 9.65 0.60 16.03
N ARG A 78 8.51 0.60 16.72
CA ARG A 78 8.26 -0.27 17.88
C ARG A 78 7.47 -1.50 17.45
N CYS A 79 7.97 -2.69 17.74
CA CYS A 79 7.22 -3.92 17.57
C CYS A 79 6.05 -3.96 18.57
N VAL A 80 4.83 -3.97 18.06
CA VAL A 80 3.59 -4.07 18.83
C VAL A 80 3.11 -5.51 18.90
N ASP A 81 3.30 -6.26 17.81
CA ASP A 81 2.97 -7.67 17.72
C ASP A 81 4.04 -8.38 16.87
N ALA A 82 4.72 -9.37 17.43
CA ALA A 82 5.77 -10.12 16.75
C ALA A 82 5.25 -11.29 15.89
N ARG A 83 3.93 -11.52 15.86
CA ARG A 83 3.34 -12.55 15.00
C ARG A 83 3.33 -12.08 13.54
N PRO A 84 3.45 -13.01 12.58
CA PRO A 84 3.30 -12.66 11.16
C PRO A 84 2.07 -11.79 10.92
N SER A 85 2.26 -10.67 10.25
CA SER A 85 1.23 -9.63 10.08
C SER A 85 1.07 -9.16 8.63
N ALA A 86 1.56 -9.95 7.65
CA ALA A 86 1.43 -9.66 6.23
C ALA A 86 0.04 -10.07 5.69
N TYR A 87 -1.04 -9.61 6.32
CA TYR A 87 -2.43 -9.92 5.98
C TYR A 87 -3.33 -8.69 6.12
N TRP A 88 -4.53 -8.77 5.53
CA TRP A 88 -5.44 -7.64 5.35
C TRP A 88 -5.83 -6.95 6.67
N GLU A 89 -6.20 -7.71 7.71
CA GLU A 89 -6.62 -7.16 9.01
C GLU A 89 -5.50 -6.33 9.67
N ALA A 90 -4.25 -6.81 9.63
CA ALA A 90 -3.11 -6.06 10.15
C ALA A 90 -2.91 -4.75 9.37
N GLY A 91 -3.07 -4.77 8.05
CA GLY A 91 -3.04 -3.58 7.22
C GLY A 91 -4.13 -2.58 7.58
N GLN A 92 -5.35 -3.03 7.82
CA GLN A 92 -6.44 -2.17 8.28
C GLN A 92 -6.12 -1.53 9.65
N ARG A 93 -5.51 -2.27 10.57
CA ARG A 93 -5.07 -1.71 11.87
C ARG A 93 -4.05 -0.59 11.72
N VAL A 94 -3.15 -0.67 10.73
CA VAL A 94 -2.26 0.45 10.37
C VAL A 94 -3.06 1.65 9.88
N LEU A 95 -3.96 1.43 8.90
CA LEU A 95 -4.64 2.51 8.20
C LEU A 95 -5.66 3.27 9.06
N ILE A 96 -6.28 2.62 10.04
CA ILE A 96 -7.21 3.27 10.98
C ILE A 96 -6.49 4.00 12.12
N ASN A 97 -5.19 3.80 12.28
CA ASN A 97 -4.43 4.44 13.34
C ASN A 97 -4.12 5.90 12.99
N ARG A 98 -4.69 6.81 13.76
CA ARG A 98 -4.61 8.25 13.53
C ARG A 98 -3.19 8.84 13.69
N SER A 99 -2.29 8.15 14.37
CA SER A 99 -0.92 8.61 14.54
C SER A 99 -0.03 8.25 13.34
N VAL A 100 -0.48 7.34 12.46
CA VAL A 100 0.31 6.90 11.31
C VAL A 100 0.26 7.95 10.21
N GLU A 101 1.43 8.40 9.78
CA GLU A 101 1.64 9.39 8.71
C GLU A 101 2.17 8.76 7.42
N ALA A 102 2.69 7.53 7.50
CA ALA A 102 3.09 6.73 6.35
C ALA A 102 2.90 5.25 6.67
N ALA A 103 2.49 4.45 5.69
CA ALA A 103 2.25 3.03 5.86
C ALA A 103 3.14 2.20 4.93
N VAL A 104 3.68 1.10 5.45
CA VAL A 104 4.45 0.13 4.68
C VAL A 104 3.83 -1.25 4.86
N PHE A 105 3.59 -1.92 3.76
CA PHE A 105 2.96 -3.24 3.74
C PHE A 105 3.77 -4.23 2.94
N GLU A 106 3.92 -5.43 3.50
CA GLU A 106 4.38 -6.60 2.77
C GLU A 106 3.18 -7.44 2.37
N HIS A 107 3.17 -7.91 1.13
CA HIS A 107 2.13 -8.78 0.60
C HIS A 107 2.75 -10.01 -0.06
N GLN A 108 2.30 -11.18 0.37
CA GLN A 108 2.56 -12.43 -0.33
C GLN A 108 1.41 -12.74 -1.30
N GLN A 109 1.68 -13.49 -2.37
CA GLN A 109 0.68 -13.80 -3.39
C GLN A 109 -0.57 -14.47 -2.80
N GLU A 110 -0.41 -15.37 -1.83
CA GLU A 110 -1.54 -16.02 -1.17
C GLU A 110 -2.45 -14.99 -0.45
N ALA A 111 -1.88 -14.04 0.26
CA ALA A 111 -2.64 -13.00 0.95
C ALA A 111 -3.42 -12.12 -0.04
N ILE A 112 -2.80 -11.77 -1.17
CA ILE A 112 -3.46 -11.01 -2.25
C ILE A 112 -4.66 -11.78 -2.80
N LEU A 113 -4.51 -13.09 -3.04
CA LEU A 113 -5.58 -13.94 -3.57
C LEU A 113 -6.73 -14.14 -2.59
N LYS A 114 -6.41 -14.29 -1.31
CA LYS A 114 -7.38 -14.63 -0.27
C LYS A 114 -8.16 -13.41 0.24
N GLU A 115 -7.48 -12.29 0.40
CA GLU A 115 -7.98 -11.14 1.14
C GLU A 115 -7.90 -9.84 0.35
N GLY A 116 -7.09 -9.79 -0.72
CA GLY A 116 -6.77 -8.55 -1.45
C GLY A 116 -5.74 -7.68 -0.73
N LEU A 117 -5.52 -6.49 -1.27
CA LEU A 117 -4.70 -5.46 -0.64
C LEU A 117 -5.52 -4.67 0.39
N PRO A 118 -4.95 -4.25 1.53
CA PRO A 118 -5.67 -3.47 2.54
C PRO A 118 -5.91 -2.01 2.14
N TYR A 119 -5.44 -1.58 0.98
CA TYR A 119 -5.58 -0.23 0.42
C TYR A 119 -6.04 -0.31 -1.04
N ASP A 120 -6.66 0.76 -1.51
CA ASP A 120 -7.12 0.92 -2.89
C ASP A 120 -6.04 1.43 -3.85
N ARG A 121 -5.14 2.29 -3.36
CA ARG A 121 -4.03 2.89 -4.12
C ARG A 121 -2.80 3.07 -3.22
N CYS A 122 -1.60 3.02 -3.83
CA CYS A 122 -0.34 3.28 -3.14
C CYS A 122 0.51 4.34 -3.87
N MET A 123 1.39 4.97 -3.11
CA MET A 123 2.38 5.92 -3.65
C MET A 123 3.59 5.18 -4.25
N VAL A 124 3.97 4.06 -3.64
CA VAL A 124 5.06 3.23 -4.14
C VAL A 124 4.64 1.76 -4.14
N GLY A 125 4.76 1.12 -5.29
CA GLY A 125 4.58 -0.32 -5.47
C GLY A 125 5.92 -0.97 -5.79
N VAL A 126 6.35 -1.94 -4.99
CA VAL A 126 7.62 -2.66 -5.19
C VAL A 126 7.34 -4.11 -5.55
N VAL A 127 7.94 -4.59 -6.63
CA VAL A 127 7.89 -6.00 -7.02
C VAL A 127 9.32 -6.53 -7.08
N THR A 128 9.61 -7.54 -6.23
CA THR A 128 10.96 -8.09 -6.09
C THR A 128 11.19 -9.33 -6.93
N ASP A 129 10.19 -10.20 -7.03
CA ASP A 129 10.24 -11.45 -7.77
C ASP A 129 8.82 -11.99 -8.03
N MET A 130 8.72 -12.95 -8.96
CA MET A 130 7.46 -13.61 -9.36
C MET A 130 7.19 -14.89 -8.61
N GLN A 131 8.10 -15.33 -7.75
CA GLN A 131 7.97 -16.61 -7.06
C GLN A 131 6.93 -16.53 -5.93
N SER A 132 6.39 -17.68 -5.57
CA SER A 132 5.56 -17.82 -4.37
C SER A 132 6.23 -18.76 -3.38
N THR A 133 6.19 -18.42 -2.11
CA THR A 133 6.63 -19.29 -1.02
C THR A 133 5.65 -20.42 -0.73
N GLN A 134 4.44 -20.36 -1.27
CA GLN A 134 3.36 -21.30 -0.99
C GLN A 134 2.80 -21.91 -2.28
N ASP A 135 2.19 -23.07 -2.14
CA ASP A 135 1.44 -23.69 -3.23
C ASP A 135 0.11 -22.95 -3.43
N LEU A 136 -0.03 -22.33 -4.59
CA LEU A 136 -1.23 -21.56 -4.96
C LEU A 136 -2.22 -22.35 -5.83
N THR A 137 -2.00 -23.66 -6.01
CA THR A 137 -2.88 -24.51 -6.84
C THR A 137 -4.31 -24.54 -6.31
N GLY A 138 -4.50 -24.40 -4.99
CA GLY A 138 -5.81 -24.27 -4.35
C GLY A 138 -6.59 -23.01 -4.75
N TYR A 139 -5.90 -21.99 -5.25
CA TYR A 139 -6.46 -20.76 -5.80
C TYR A 139 -6.46 -20.74 -7.33
N TYR A 140 -6.28 -21.92 -7.96
CA TYR A 140 -6.21 -22.08 -9.41
C TYR A 140 -5.03 -21.36 -10.08
N VAL A 141 -4.01 -20.98 -9.34
CA VAL A 141 -2.76 -20.40 -9.85
C VAL A 141 -1.76 -21.52 -10.07
N ARG A 142 -1.48 -21.82 -11.36
CA ARG A 142 -0.66 -22.98 -11.77
C ARG A 142 0.35 -22.62 -12.86
N THR A 143 0.16 -21.49 -13.54
CA THR A 143 1.00 -21.08 -14.66
C THR A 143 1.71 -19.75 -14.35
N PRO A 144 2.87 -19.48 -15.00
CA PRO A 144 3.55 -18.20 -14.84
C PRO A 144 2.66 -16.99 -15.10
N ASP A 145 1.78 -17.04 -16.12
CA ASP A 145 0.85 -15.95 -16.44
C ASP A 145 -0.16 -15.68 -15.33
N GLN A 146 -0.57 -16.74 -14.62
CA GLN A 146 -1.46 -16.60 -13.47
C GLN A 146 -0.73 -15.95 -12.28
N HIS A 147 0.53 -16.34 -12.02
CA HIS A 147 1.37 -15.67 -11.04
C HIS A 147 1.60 -14.20 -11.41
N PHE A 148 1.88 -13.92 -12.68
CA PHE A 148 1.98 -12.55 -13.20
C PHE A 148 0.72 -11.74 -12.86
N THR A 149 -0.47 -12.28 -13.11
CA THR A 149 -1.74 -11.60 -12.82
C THR A 149 -1.90 -11.26 -11.34
N VAL A 150 -1.45 -12.13 -10.44
CA VAL A 150 -1.51 -11.88 -8.98
C VAL A 150 -0.53 -10.78 -8.57
N VAL A 151 0.73 -10.90 -8.99
CA VAL A 151 1.79 -9.97 -8.60
C VAL A 151 1.57 -8.58 -9.21
N ARG A 152 1.07 -8.52 -10.44
CA ARG A 152 0.69 -7.31 -11.14
C ARG A 152 -0.26 -6.42 -10.34
N THR A 153 -1.12 -7.01 -9.49
CA THR A 153 -2.04 -6.26 -8.63
C THR A 153 -1.32 -5.15 -7.84
N GLN A 154 -0.05 -5.38 -7.44
CA GLN A 154 0.74 -4.37 -6.74
C GLN A 154 1.08 -3.16 -7.62
N VAL A 155 1.25 -3.38 -8.92
CA VAL A 155 1.56 -2.31 -9.90
C VAL A 155 0.28 -1.57 -10.31
N ASP A 156 -0.82 -2.29 -10.52
CA ASP A 156 -2.12 -1.74 -10.93
C ASP A 156 -2.68 -0.72 -9.91
N VAL A 157 -2.27 -0.80 -8.65
CA VAL A 157 -2.73 0.12 -7.59
C VAL A 157 -1.80 1.32 -7.37
N VAL A 158 -0.74 1.47 -8.14
CA VAL A 158 0.14 2.64 -8.06
C VAL A 158 -0.60 3.88 -8.57
N LEU A 159 -0.50 4.98 -7.82
CA LEU A 159 -1.08 6.26 -8.22
C LEU A 159 -0.36 6.83 -9.46
N PRO A 160 -1.04 7.63 -10.31
CA PRO A 160 -0.40 8.31 -11.45
C PRO A 160 0.79 9.21 -11.05
N GLU A 161 0.75 9.80 -9.86
CA GLU A 161 1.87 10.55 -9.27
C GLU A 161 2.85 9.67 -8.49
N GLY A 162 2.55 8.37 -8.38
CA GLY A 162 3.35 7.39 -7.66
C GLY A 162 4.48 6.77 -8.48
N THR A 163 5.08 5.72 -7.94
CA THR A 163 6.21 5.04 -8.58
C THR A 163 6.14 3.53 -8.34
N ALA A 164 6.27 2.75 -9.43
CA ALA A 164 6.58 1.32 -9.34
C ALA A 164 8.10 1.11 -9.31
N VAL A 165 8.58 0.25 -8.41
CA VAL A 165 9.99 -0.15 -8.31
C VAL A 165 10.06 -1.64 -8.67
N LEU A 166 10.66 -1.93 -9.81
CA LEU A 166 10.60 -3.23 -10.48
C LEU A 166 11.98 -3.86 -10.63
N ASN A 167 12.07 -5.16 -10.35
CA ASN A 167 13.32 -5.92 -10.56
C ASN A 167 13.50 -6.23 -12.04
N ALA A 168 14.47 -5.57 -12.68
CA ALA A 168 14.77 -5.77 -14.10
C ALA A 168 15.46 -7.11 -14.43
N SER A 169 15.87 -7.87 -13.41
CA SER A 169 16.45 -9.20 -13.62
C SER A 169 15.40 -10.26 -14.07
N ASP A 170 14.11 -9.95 -13.94
CA ASP A 170 13.02 -10.82 -14.36
C ASP A 170 12.25 -10.15 -15.52
N PRO A 171 12.28 -10.72 -16.75
CA PRO A 171 11.60 -10.15 -17.91
C PRO A 171 10.09 -9.96 -17.72
N GLN A 172 9.42 -10.85 -16.96
CA GLN A 172 7.99 -10.71 -16.70
C GLN A 172 7.70 -9.49 -15.80
N ILE A 173 8.60 -9.18 -14.85
CA ILE A 173 8.45 -7.96 -14.03
C ILE A 173 8.68 -6.71 -14.86
N VAL A 174 9.60 -6.75 -15.82
CA VAL A 174 9.84 -5.63 -16.77
C VAL A 174 8.57 -5.33 -17.59
N GLU A 175 7.84 -6.35 -18.03
CA GLU A 175 6.57 -6.18 -18.76
C GLU A 175 5.49 -5.46 -17.94
N MET A 176 5.56 -5.51 -16.61
CA MET A 176 4.61 -4.79 -15.73
C MET A 176 4.76 -3.26 -15.85
N ALA A 177 5.88 -2.76 -16.35
CA ALA A 177 6.11 -1.32 -16.50
C ALA A 177 5.04 -0.66 -17.37
N ASP A 178 4.59 -1.33 -18.43
CA ASP A 178 3.57 -0.82 -19.35
C ASP A 178 2.17 -0.75 -18.72
N LEU A 179 1.99 -1.37 -17.57
CA LEU A 179 0.72 -1.43 -16.85
C LEU A 179 0.66 -0.40 -15.71
N CYS A 180 1.77 0.28 -15.42
CA CYS A 180 1.85 1.24 -14.33
C CYS A 180 1.33 2.61 -14.77
N ASP A 181 0.34 3.15 -14.05
CA ASP A 181 -0.17 4.52 -14.26
C ASP A 181 0.87 5.58 -13.86
N GLY A 182 1.81 5.25 -12.98
CA GLY A 182 2.81 6.15 -12.42
C GLY A 182 4.18 6.03 -13.09
N LYS A 183 5.20 6.53 -12.41
CA LYS A 183 6.60 6.37 -12.84
C LYS A 183 7.08 4.95 -12.60
N VAL A 184 8.07 4.52 -13.38
CA VAL A 184 8.74 3.24 -13.16
C VAL A 184 10.22 3.48 -12.88
N ILE A 185 10.75 2.78 -11.87
CA ILE A 185 12.17 2.70 -11.56
C ILE A 185 12.55 1.22 -11.61
N PHE A 186 13.50 0.89 -12.46
CA PHE A 186 14.10 -0.44 -12.49
C PHE A 186 15.30 -0.53 -11.56
N TYR A 187 15.50 -1.71 -10.96
CA TYR A 187 16.73 -2.04 -10.26
C TYR A 187 17.21 -3.43 -10.68
N ALA A 188 18.52 -3.61 -10.76
CA ALA A 188 19.18 -4.87 -11.05
C ALA A 188 20.57 -4.89 -10.46
N LEU A 189 21.17 -6.08 -10.35
CA LEU A 189 22.58 -6.23 -10.04
C LEU A 189 23.46 -6.08 -11.30
N ASP A 190 22.90 -6.39 -12.46
CA ASP A 190 23.56 -6.20 -13.75
C ASP A 190 23.26 -4.79 -14.30
N ALA A 191 24.29 -3.98 -14.45
CA ALA A 191 24.19 -2.62 -14.98
C ALA A 191 23.84 -2.55 -16.48
N GLN A 192 23.80 -3.67 -17.19
CA GLN A 192 23.42 -3.74 -18.60
C GLN A 192 21.91 -3.96 -18.81
N LEU A 193 21.16 -4.24 -17.75
CA LEU A 193 19.70 -4.34 -17.79
C LEU A 193 19.05 -2.95 -17.78
N PRO A 194 17.78 -2.83 -18.23
CA PRO A 194 17.06 -1.55 -18.31
C PRO A 194 16.94 -0.81 -16.99
#